data_7c75b42735cc21f112ee8afb62280124
#
_entry.id   7c75b42735cc21f112ee8afb62280124
#
_cell.length_a   1.000
_cell.length_b   1.000
_cell.length_c   1.000
_cell.angle_alpha   90.00
_cell.angle_beta   90.00
_cell.angle_gamma   90.00
#
_symmetry.space_group_name_H-M   'P 1'
#
loop_
_entity.id
_entity.type
_entity.pdbx_description
1 polymer ?
#
loop_
_entity_poly.entity_id
_entity_poly.type
_entity_poly.pdbx_seq_one_letter_code
_entity_poly.pdbx_strand_id
1 'polypeptide(L)'
;MRHVWKTLLLVTFFFNKGIANDCVPYRIDDDVIACVCNATYCDGLPDGRPEVPEEGNSYWYVTNKQGLRMKMSEVKFDSCENFPVDVTLTIDNTKKYQTIFGFGGAFTDSTGINIAKLSPATQLQLIRAYYDPKEGSRYTLGRIPIGASDFSERQYTYDDTPNDTTLKHFILANEDFDYKLLYARKALEFNSEIRFFSAAWTAPLWMKSNDNGLTFLKEEYYQVYADYLLKFLDEYKNNGIDIWAITTGNEPLTASIFKLPNISMGWEPETMANWIANNLGPTLASSPYNETLIFAFDDNRQVLPRFVEPTFRNQDAKKYVAGTAVHWYQDSKTPADVLDQTHDEFPDKLIFMTEASVIGPPIWNTSKVKLESWHRGERYILSIIEYMNHWSIGWVDWNLALDETGGPNNINNNIDAPIIVNPKTDEFYKQPMYYATKHFSRFVDRGSVRISITDNDTIKSAAFVTPSAENVVVLYNRATSPRHVVLKDVQKGTLCLELSPQSMNTLKYK
;
A
#
# COMPACT_ATOMS: atom_id res chain seq x y z
N MET A 1 25.18 -65.27 7.69
CA MET A 1 25.62 -63.99 7.08
C MET A 1 24.63 -63.65 5.97
N ARG A 2 23.70 -62.70 6.23
CA ARG A 2 22.75 -62.21 5.25
C ARG A 2 23.12 -60.74 4.97
N HIS A 3 23.59 -60.48 3.75
CA HIS A 3 23.83 -59.13 3.26
C HIS A 3 22.50 -58.46 2.90
N VAL A 4 22.18 -57.36 3.58
CA VAL A 4 21.06 -56.44 3.25
C VAL A 4 21.62 -55.34 2.39
N TRP A 5 21.27 -55.33 1.11
CA TRP A 5 21.54 -54.21 0.22
C TRP A 5 20.55 -53.07 0.51
N LYS A 6 21.08 -51.92 0.97
CA LYS A 6 20.29 -50.69 1.04
C LYS A 6 20.36 -50.01 -0.35
N THR A 7 19.25 -50.05 -1.06
CA THR A 7 19.09 -49.28 -2.28
C THR A 7 18.84 -47.81 -1.91
N LEU A 8 19.79 -46.94 -2.20
CA LEU A 8 19.69 -45.50 -2.06
C LEU A 8 18.87 -44.96 -3.25
N LEU A 9 17.59 -44.59 -3.02
CA LEU A 9 16.81 -43.83 -4.02
C LEU A 9 17.34 -42.40 -4.07
N LEU A 10 18.08 -42.06 -5.12
CA LEU A 10 18.41 -40.69 -5.48
C LEU A 10 17.13 -40.06 -6.05
N VAL A 11 16.44 -39.24 -5.27
CA VAL A 11 15.38 -38.36 -5.77
C VAL A 11 16.07 -37.15 -6.41
N THR A 12 16.22 -37.21 -7.73
CA THR A 12 16.66 -36.04 -8.52
C THR A 12 15.51 -35.04 -8.57
N PHE A 13 15.62 -33.98 -7.80
CA PHE A 13 14.78 -32.80 -7.99
C PHE A 13 15.18 -32.13 -9.31
N PHE A 14 14.38 -32.30 -10.35
CA PHE A 14 14.45 -31.47 -11.53
C PHE A 14 14.01 -30.06 -11.11
N PHE A 15 14.95 -29.14 -10.90
CA PHE A 15 14.66 -27.73 -10.90
C PHE A 15 14.23 -27.37 -12.33
N ASN A 16 12.93 -27.27 -12.56
CA ASN A 16 12.42 -26.59 -13.74
C ASN A 16 12.94 -25.15 -13.68
N LYS A 17 13.77 -24.76 -14.63
CA LYS A 17 14.13 -23.35 -14.86
C LYS A 17 12.81 -22.63 -15.15
N GLY A 18 12.40 -21.74 -14.23
CA GLY A 18 11.14 -21.06 -14.29
C GLY A 18 10.97 -20.25 -15.58
N ILE A 19 10.08 -20.71 -16.42
CA ILE A 19 9.54 -19.92 -17.52
C ILE A 19 8.61 -18.89 -16.85
N ALA A 20 8.77 -17.60 -17.16
CA ALA A 20 7.79 -16.59 -16.74
C ALA A 20 6.40 -17.07 -17.15
N ASN A 21 5.50 -17.18 -16.20
CA ASN A 21 4.12 -17.46 -16.52
C ASN A 21 3.48 -16.20 -17.08
N ASP A 22 2.98 -16.26 -18.30
CA ASP A 22 2.23 -15.17 -18.91
C ASP A 22 0.85 -15.05 -18.25
N CYS A 23 0.23 -13.86 -18.32
CA CYS A 23 -1.12 -13.65 -17.82
C CYS A 23 -2.12 -14.58 -18.54
N VAL A 24 -2.86 -15.39 -17.78
CA VAL A 24 -4.05 -16.07 -18.29
C VAL A 24 -5.21 -15.07 -18.22
N PRO A 25 -5.73 -14.62 -19.38
CA PRO A 25 -6.69 -13.53 -19.40
C PRO A 25 -8.07 -13.97 -18.93
N TYR A 26 -8.62 -13.26 -17.96
CA TYR A 26 -10.04 -13.22 -17.71
C TYR A 26 -10.62 -12.06 -18.53
N ARG A 27 -11.59 -12.37 -19.42
CA ARG A 27 -12.18 -11.39 -20.33
C ARG A 27 -13.69 -11.36 -20.14
N ILE A 28 -14.21 -10.17 -19.88
CA ILE A 28 -15.65 -9.89 -19.98
C ILE A 28 -15.92 -9.20 -21.33
N ASP A 29 -15.01 -8.31 -21.73
CA ASP A 29 -15.02 -7.57 -23.00
C ASP A 29 -13.66 -7.70 -23.70
N ASP A 30 -13.58 -7.40 -25.00
CA ASP A 30 -12.35 -7.57 -25.80
C ASP A 30 -11.21 -6.59 -25.44
N ASP A 31 -11.48 -5.56 -24.65
CA ASP A 31 -10.60 -4.39 -24.52
C ASP A 31 -9.61 -4.40 -23.35
N VAL A 32 -9.86 -5.16 -22.27
CA VAL A 32 -8.98 -5.16 -21.08
C VAL A 32 -8.90 -6.55 -20.47
N ILE A 33 -7.82 -6.81 -19.72
CA ILE A 33 -7.50 -8.12 -19.19
C ILE A 33 -7.21 -8.02 -17.70
N ALA A 34 -7.97 -8.73 -16.87
CA ALA A 34 -7.54 -9.19 -15.56
C ALA A 34 -6.83 -10.55 -15.70
N CYS A 35 -5.87 -10.85 -14.84
CA CYS A 35 -5.13 -12.11 -14.92
C CYS A 35 -5.66 -13.10 -13.88
N VAL A 36 -6.04 -14.28 -14.36
CA VAL A 36 -6.53 -15.38 -13.52
C VAL A 36 -5.36 -16.06 -12.83
N CYS A 37 -5.51 -16.29 -11.53
CA CYS A 37 -4.61 -17.09 -10.72
C CYS A 37 -5.40 -18.13 -9.92
N ASN A 38 -4.79 -19.29 -9.65
CA ASN A 38 -5.33 -20.36 -8.83
C ASN A 38 -4.23 -21.17 -8.14
N ALA A 39 -4.55 -22.31 -7.56
CA ALA A 39 -3.62 -23.16 -6.83
C ALA A 39 -2.36 -23.58 -7.63
N THR A 40 -2.47 -23.67 -8.95
CA THR A 40 -1.41 -24.23 -9.81
C THR A 40 -0.80 -23.25 -10.78
N TYR A 41 -1.40 -22.10 -10.93
CA TYR A 41 -1.00 -21.10 -11.91
C TYR A 41 -1.22 -19.66 -11.43
N CYS A 42 -0.22 -18.84 -11.62
CA CYS A 42 -0.32 -17.38 -11.52
C CYS A 42 0.78 -16.76 -12.40
N ASP A 43 0.50 -15.62 -13.02
CA ASP A 43 1.51 -14.88 -13.76
C ASP A 43 2.54 -14.26 -12.81
N GLY A 44 3.79 -14.27 -13.21
CA GLY A 44 4.94 -13.81 -12.45
C GLY A 44 6.01 -13.18 -13.32
N LEU A 45 7.06 -12.64 -12.69
CA LEU A 45 8.26 -12.23 -13.40
C LEU A 45 9.11 -13.47 -13.74
N PRO A 46 9.92 -13.39 -14.81
CA PRO A 46 10.84 -14.48 -15.16
C PRO A 46 11.80 -14.77 -14.01
N ASP A 47 11.88 -16.03 -13.58
CA ASP A 47 12.86 -16.48 -12.60
C ASP A 47 14.24 -16.67 -13.26
N GLY A 48 15.31 -16.42 -12.50
CA GLY A 48 16.68 -16.77 -12.88
C GLY A 48 17.44 -15.74 -13.73
N ARG A 49 16.91 -14.53 -13.95
CA ARG A 49 17.70 -13.42 -14.53
C ARG A 49 18.42 -12.63 -13.44
N PRO A 50 19.57 -12.01 -13.74
CA PRO A 50 20.16 -11.01 -12.85
C PRO A 50 19.13 -9.92 -12.51
N GLU A 51 19.15 -9.43 -11.27
CA GLU A 51 18.24 -8.34 -10.86
C GLU A 51 18.53 -7.01 -11.59
N VAL A 52 19.71 -6.87 -12.16
CA VAL A 52 20.22 -5.69 -12.88
C VAL A 52 20.77 -6.13 -14.23
N PRO A 53 20.52 -5.39 -15.32
CA PRO A 53 21.11 -5.66 -16.62
C PRO A 53 22.62 -5.39 -16.63
N GLU A 54 23.29 -5.84 -17.70
CA GLU A 54 24.69 -5.48 -17.97
C GLU A 54 24.82 -3.95 -18.13
N GLU A 55 26.01 -3.43 -17.83
CA GLU A 55 26.30 -2.00 -18.00
C GLU A 55 26.05 -1.54 -19.44
N GLY A 56 25.43 -0.38 -19.58
CA GLY A 56 24.99 0.16 -20.89
C GLY A 56 23.63 -0.34 -21.36
N ASN A 57 22.96 -1.19 -20.58
CA ASN A 57 21.59 -1.66 -20.86
C ASN A 57 20.63 -1.27 -19.75
N SER A 58 19.35 -1.30 -20.05
CA SER A 58 18.24 -1.16 -19.09
C SER A 58 17.22 -2.27 -19.28
N TYR A 59 16.76 -2.87 -18.18
CA TYR A 59 15.53 -3.66 -18.23
C TYR A 59 14.35 -2.71 -18.36
N TRP A 60 13.39 -3.09 -19.20
CA TRP A 60 12.17 -2.35 -19.47
C TRP A 60 10.95 -3.25 -19.30
N TYR A 61 10.11 -2.94 -18.32
CA TYR A 61 8.88 -3.67 -17.98
C TYR A 61 7.67 -2.88 -18.44
N VAL A 62 6.76 -3.53 -19.15
CA VAL A 62 5.57 -2.88 -19.73
C VAL A 62 4.30 -3.58 -19.28
N THR A 63 3.34 -2.79 -18.81
CA THR A 63 1.94 -3.17 -18.64
C THR A 63 1.09 -2.20 -19.45
N ASN A 64 0.17 -2.68 -20.29
CA ASN A 64 -0.66 -1.80 -21.12
C ASN A 64 -2.12 -2.27 -21.23
N LYS A 65 -2.96 -1.41 -21.75
CA LYS A 65 -4.37 -1.70 -21.92
C LYS A 65 -4.62 -2.89 -22.85
N GLN A 66 -3.74 -3.14 -23.81
CA GLN A 66 -3.85 -4.21 -24.80
C GLN A 66 -3.49 -5.61 -24.26
N GLY A 67 -3.10 -5.73 -22.98
CA GLY A 67 -2.92 -7.02 -22.32
C GLY A 67 -1.49 -7.38 -21.93
N LEU A 68 -0.50 -6.55 -22.19
CA LEU A 68 0.82 -6.76 -21.61
C LEU A 68 0.74 -6.60 -20.08
N ARG A 69 1.37 -7.52 -19.35
CA ARG A 69 1.46 -7.53 -17.89
C ARG A 69 2.90 -7.78 -17.48
N MET A 70 3.58 -6.73 -17.02
CA MET A 70 5.00 -6.76 -16.62
C MET A 70 5.90 -7.41 -17.70
N LYS A 71 5.55 -7.23 -18.98
CA LYS A 71 6.35 -7.79 -20.08
C LYS A 71 7.73 -7.14 -20.10
N MET A 72 8.75 -7.95 -19.90
CA MET A 72 10.13 -7.48 -19.82
C MET A 72 10.82 -7.56 -21.19
N SER A 73 11.60 -6.54 -21.49
CA SER A 73 12.57 -6.48 -22.57
C SER A 73 13.84 -5.80 -22.06
N GLU A 74 14.88 -5.80 -22.87
CA GLU A 74 16.14 -5.11 -22.62
C GLU A 74 16.35 -4.05 -23.70
N VAL A 75 16.75 -2.84 -23.28
CA VAL A 75 17.01 -1.71 -24.16
C VAL A 75 18.41 -1.19 -23.89
N LYS A 76 19.09 -0.75 -24.97
CA LYS A 76 20.49 -0.30 -24.91
C LYS A 76 20.54 1.21 -24.88
N PHE A 77 21.44 1.77 -24.07
CA PHE A 77 21.77 3.18 -24.06
C PHE A 77 22.43 3.60 -25.37
N ASP A 78 22.22 4.86 -25.76
CA ASP A 78 22.81 5.54 -26.92
C ASP A 78 22.56 4.86 -28.27
N SER A 79 21.48 4.08 -28.37
CA SER A 79 21.01 3.43 -29.59
C SER A 79 19.83 4.19 -30.19
N CYS A 80 19.98 5.48 -30.49
CA CYS A 80 18.91 6.41 -30.84
C CYS A 80 19.03 7.01 -32.27
N GLU A 81 19.80 6.37 -33.16
CA GLU A 81 19.99 6.89 -34.51
C GLU A 81 18.65 6.98 -35.25
N ASN A 82 18.33 8.18 -35.78
CA ASN A 82 17.09 8.47 -36.50
C ASN A 82 15.79 8.16 -35.73
N PHE A 83 15.84 8.07 -34.39
CA PHE A 83 14.66 7.84 -33.58
C PHE A 83 13.76 9.08 -33.59
N PRO A 84 12.46 8.96 -33.89
CA PRO A 84 11.53 10.09 -33.80
C PRO A 84 11.37 10.51 -32.33
N VAL A 85 11.07 11.80 -32.08
CA VAL A 85 10.98 12.34 -30.72
C VAL A 85 9.69 13.10 -30.53
N ASP A 86 8.79 12.58 -29.70
CA ASP A 86 7.58 13.30 -29.26
C ASP A 86 7.84 14.02 -27.92
N VAL A 87 8.57 13.37 -27.00
CA VAL A 87 8.84 13.88 -25.65
C VAL A 87 10.29 13.59 -25.26
N THR A 88 10.94 14.59 -24.66
CA THR A 88 12.24 14.40 -23.99
C THR A 88 12.05 14.56 -22.49
N LEU A 89 12.48 13.55 -21.72
CA LEU A 89 12.56 13.61 -20.27
C LEU A 89 14.03 13.59 -19.84
N THR A 90 14.37 14.34 -18.82
CA THR A 90 15.73 14.42 -18.29
C THR A 90 15.75 14.04 -16.83
N ILE A 91 16.63 13.12 -16.46
CA ILE A 91 16.90 12.68 -15.08
C ILE A 91 18.13 13.41 -14.57
N ASP A 92 18.04 13.92 -13.36
CA ASP A 92 19.16 14.56 -12.65
C ASP A 92 19.33 13.92 -11.27
N ASN A 93 20.28 12.98 -11.18
CA ASN A 93 20.59 12.22 -9.95
C ASN A 93 21.26 13.09 -8.86
N THR A 94 21.67 14.31 -9.18
CA THR A 94 22.25 15.24 -8.20
C THR A 94 21.18 15.90 -7.35
N LYS A 95 19.94 15.99 -7.86
CA LYS A 95 18.78 16.54 -7.14
C LYS A 95 18.02 15.42 -6.44
N LYS A 96 18.20 15.32 -5.15
CA LYS A 96 17.62 14.30 -4.28
C LYS A 96 16.51 14.90 -3.42
N TYR A 97 15.50 14.07 -3.12
CA TYR A 97 14.33 14.43 -2.32
C TYR A 97 14.14 13.43 -1.18
N GLN A 98 12.90 13.03 -0.88
CA GLN A 98 12.60 12.12 0.21
C GLN A 98 13.12 10.69 -0.03
N THR A 99 13.35 10.01 1.10
CA THR A 99 13.61 8.57 1.10
C THR A 99 12.30 7.78 1.10
N ILE A 100 12.21 6.78 0.24
CA ILE A 100 11.02 5.92 0.13
C ILE A 100 11.08 4.81 1.17
N PHE A 101 9.98 4.63 1.88
CA PHE A 101 9.86 3.59 2.89
C PHE A 101 9.23 2.30 2.35
N GLY A 102 8.25 2.42 1.44
CA GLY A 102 7.68 1.26 0.77
C GLY A 102 6.27 1.42 0.24
N PHE A 103 5.73 0.29 -0.20
CA PHE A 103 4.39 0.16 -0.77
C PHE A 103 3.69 -1.05 -0.15
N GLY A 104 2.35 -1.00 -0.09
CA GLY A 104 1.61 -2.08 0.55
C GLY A 104 0.10 -2.00 0.41
N GLY A 105 -0.59 -2.75 1.27
CA GLY A 105 -2.05 -2.76 1.38
C GLY A 105 -2.49 -3.24 2.76
N ALA A 106 -3.81 -3.25 3.00
CA ALA A 106 -4.36 -3.48 4.32
C ALA A 106 -4.85 -4.93 4.54
N PHE A 107 -4.50 -5.46 5.69
CA PHE A 107 -5.00 -6.71 6.26
C PHE A 107 -6.29 -6.43 7.04
N THR A 108 -7.37 -6.16 6.32
CA THR A 108 -8.71 -6.01 6.90
C THR A 108 -9.31 -7.37 7.23
N ASP A 109 -10.35 -7.41 8.06
CA ASP A 109 -11.12 -8.63 8.27
C ASP A 109 -11.66 -9.17 6.93
N SER A 110 -12.18 -8.28 6.09
CA SER A 110 -12.73 -8.64 4.77
C SER A 110 -11.69 -9.23 3.83
N THR A 111 -10.47 -8.70 3.84
CA THR A 111 -9.34 -9.31 3.13
C THR A 111 -9.13 -10.75 3.58
N GLY A 112 -9.04 -10.98 4.90
CA GLY A 112 -8.83 -12.30 5.46
C GLY A 112 -9.99 -13.25 5.21
N ILE A 113 -11.23 -12.80 5.36
CA ILE A 113 -12.45 -13.56 5.08
C ILE A 113 -12.45 -14.06 3.62
N ASN A 114 -12.11 -13.20 2.67
CA ASN A 114 -12.09 -13.57 1.25
C ASN A 114 -10.97 -14.56 0.92
N ILE A 115 -9.77 -14.33 1.47
CA ILE A 115 -8.66 -15.28 1.30
C ILE A 115 -9.03 -16.64 1.90
N ALA A 116 -9.64 -16.68 3.08
CA ALA A 116 -10.03 -17.92 3.77
C ALA A 116 -11.06 -18.77 2.99
N LYS A 117 -11.83 -18.17 2.07
CA LYS A 117 -12.76 -18.89 1.21
C LYS A 117 -12.10 -19.71 0.09
N LEU A 118 -10.81 -19.47 -0.18
CA LEU A 118 -10.03 -20.21 -1.18
C LEU A 118 -9.41 -21.48 -0.57
N SER A 119 -9.02 -22.43 -1.43
CA SER A 119 -8.22 -23.57 -0.98
C SER A 119 -6.86 -23.11 -0.39
N PRO A 120 -6.25 -23.89 0.51
CA PRO A 120 -4.96 -23.51 1.12
C PRO A 120 -3.85 -23.20 0.11
N ALA A 121 -3.84 -23.90 -1.03
CA ALA A 121 -2.86 -23.66 -2.08
C ALA A 121 -3.11 -22.34 -2.81
N THR A 122 -4.38 -22.00 -3.09
CA THR A 122 -4.74 -20.72 -3.72
C THR A 122 -4.57 -19.54 -2.78
N GLN A 123 -4.84 -19.71 -1.46
CA GLN A 123 -4.50 -18.71 -0.43
C GLN A 123 -3.02 -18.37 -0.45
N LEU A 124 -2.16 -19.42 -0.45
CA LEU A 124 -0.72 -19.24 -0.48
C LEU A 124 -0.26 -18.50 -1.74
N GLN A 125 -0.86 -18.84 -2.89
CA GLN A 125 -0.56 -18.19 -4.16
C GLN A 125 -0.97 -16.70 -4.17
N LEU A 126 -2.09 -16.34 -3.51
CA LEU A 126 -2.52 -14.95 -3.39
C LEU A 126 -1.53 -14.14 -2.52
N ILE A 127 -1.14 -14.67 -1.35
CA ILE A 127 -0.15 -14.01 -0.48
C ILE A 127 1.19 -13.89 -1.21
N ARG A 128 1.62 -14.94 -1.90
CA ARG A 128 2.83 -14.92 -2.74
C ARG A 128 2.77 -13.83 -3.80
N ALA A 129 1.64 -13.66 -4.48
CA ALA A 129 1.48 -12.62 -5.50
C ALA A 129 1.80 -11.22 -4.96
N TYR A 130 1.44 -10.91 -3.72
CA TYR A 130 1.75 -9.62 -3.11
C TYR A 130 3.17 -9.54 -2.53
N TYR A 131 3.62 -10.56 -1.81
CA TYR A 131 4.76 -10.42 -0.90
C TYR A 131 6.04 -11.10 -1.36
N ASP A 132 5.98 -12.10 -2.26
CA ASP A 132 7.19 -12.77 -2.75
C ASP A 132 8.14 -11.76 -3.41
N PRO A 133 9.40 -11.66 -2.93
CA PRO A 133 10.35 -10.68 -3.43
C PRO A 133 10.88 -10.99 -4.83
N LYS A 134 10.69 -12.21 -5.37
CA LYS A 134 11.18 -12.63 -6.70
C LYS A 134 10.10 -12.53 -7.77
N GLU A 135 8.94 -13.12 -7.53
CA GLU A 135 7.87 -13.24 -8.53
C GLU A 135 6.68 -12.29 -8.25
N GLY A 136 6.46 -11.95 -6.99
CA GLY A 136 5.36 -11.11 -6.53
C GLY A 136 5.54 -9.62 -6.76
N SER A 137 4.66 -8.84 -6.12
CA SER A 137 4.74 -7.38 -6.08
C SER A 137 5.77 -6.86 -5.07
N ARG A 138 6.31 -7.73 -4.21
CA ARG A 138 7.30 -7.37 -3.19
C ARG A 138 6.82 -6.25 -2.27
N TYR A 139 5.57 -6.32 -1.80
CA TYR A 139 5.09 -5.34 -0.83
C TYR A 139 5.94 -5.39 0.45
N THR A 140 6.28 -4.23 0.96
CA THR A 140 7.12 -4.04 2.15
C THR A 140 6.38 -3.33 3.28
N LEU A 141 5.12 -2.95 3.06
CA LEU A 141 4.23 -2.37 4.05
C LEU A 141 2.96 -3.20 4.19
N GLY A 142 2.40 -3.20 5.39
CA GLY A 142 1.08 -3.73 5.69
C GLY A 142 0.34 -2.84 6.67
N ARG A 143 -0.91 -2.48 6.37
CA ARG A 143 -1.77 -1.77 7.31
C ARG A 143 -2.68 -2.75 8.03
N ILE A 144 -2.78 -2.63 9.35
CA ILE A 144 -3.62 -3.51 10.18
C ILE A 144 -4.58 -2.64 11.00
N PRO A 145 -5.91 -2.75 10.81
CA PRO A 145 -6.87 -2.07 11.66
C PRO A 145 -6.78 -2.51 13.13
N ILE A 146 -6.82 -1.56 14.06
CA ILE A 146 -6.96 -1.81 15.50
C ILE A 146 -8.44 -1.95 15.83
N GLY A 147 -8.90 -3.17 16.13
CA GLY A 147 -10.31 -3.49 16.22
C GLY A 147 -10.97 -3.62 14.85
N ALA A 148 -12.28 -3.42 14.80
CA ALA A 148 -13.07 -3.42 13.58
C ALA A 148 -12.80 -2.18 12.72
N SER A 149 -13.04 -2.33 11.42
CA SER A 149 -13.15 -1.23 10.46
C SER A 149 -14.52 -1.28 9.74
N ASP A 150 -14.75 -0.42 8.76
CA ASP A 150 -15.86 -0.55 7.83
C ASP A 150 -15.83 -1.89 7.06
N PHE A 151 -14.63 -2.45 6.80
CA PHE A 151 -14.40 -3.76 6.17
C PHE A 151 -14.25 -4.90 7.19
N SER A 152 -15.12 -4.91 8.18
CA SER A 152 -15.42 -6.02 9.09
C SER A 152 -16.88 -6.44 8.92
N GLU A 153 -17.27 -7.67 9.26
CA GLU A 153 -18.69 -8.12 9.21
C GLU A 153 -19.49 -7.63 10.42
N ARG A 154 -18.80 -7.33 11.54
CA ARG A 154 -19.39 -6.76 12.76
C ARG A 154 -18.52 -5.65 13.32
N GLN A 155 -19.10 -4.83 14.18
CA GLN A 155 -18.38 -3.84 14.98
C GLN A 155 -17.84 -4.48 16.25
N TYR A 156 -16.59 -4.17 16.61
CA TYR A 156 -15.96 -4.59 17.86
C TYR A 156 -14.76 -3.68 18.18
N THR A 157 -14.49 -3.55 19.47
CA THR A 157 -13.19 -3.09 19.96
C THR A 157 -12.59 -4.20 20.82
N TYR A 158 -11.45 -3.97 21.45
CA TYR A 158 -10.82 -4.98 22.29
C TYR A 158 -11.20 -4.90 23.77
N ASP A 159 -11.97 -3.87 24.15
CA ASP A 159 -12.51 -3.76 25.50
C ASP A 159 -13.86 -3.03 25.49
N ASP A 160 -14.92 -3.77 25.16
CA ASP A 160 -16.28 -3.26 25.15
C ASP A 160 -16.94 -3.32 26.55
N THR A 161 -16.20 -3.70 27.62
CA THR A 161 -16.69 -3.72 28.99
C THR A 161 -16.84 -2.29 29.51
N PRO A 162 -18.06 -1.82 29.86
CA PRO A 162 -18.28 -0.44 30.28
C PRO A 162 -17.44 -0.04 31.49
N ASN A 163 -16.75 1.10 31.39
CA ASN A 163 -15.96 1.70 32.47
C ASN A 163 -14.77 0.83 32.96
N ASP A 164 -14.25 -0.07 32.14
CA ASP A 164 -13.02 -0.80 32.48
C ASP A 164 -11.75 0.06 32.28
N THR A 165 -11.58 1.06 33.12
CA THR A 165 -10.43 1.97 33.05
C THR A 165 -9.08 1.28 33.33
N THR A 166 -9.09 0.04 33.79
CA THR A 166 -7.89 -0.76 34.02
C THR A 166 -7.56 -1.67 32.85
N LEU A 167 -8.44 -1.74 31.87
CA LEU A 167 -8.30 -2.57 30.66
C LEU A 167 -8.04 -4.05 30.98
N LYS A 168 -8.58 -4.55 32.08
CA LYS A 168 -8.37 -5.97 32.48
C LYS A 168 -9.16 -6.95 31.59
N HIS A 169 -10.19 -6.46 30.90
CA HIS A 169 -10.98 -7.22 29.94
C HIS A 169 -10.51 -7.03 28.48
N PHE A 170 -9.41 -6.31 28.27
CA PHE A 170 -8.84 -6.16 26.94
C PHE A 170 -8.44 -7.53 26.38
N ILE A 171 -8.98 -7.87 25.21
CA ILE A 171 -8.69 -9.12 24.51
C ILE A 171 -8.83 -8.91 23.01
N LEU A 172 -7.89 -9.44 22.21
CA LEU A 172 -8.02 -9.47 20.75
C LEU A 172 -9.26 -10.27 20.33
N ALA A 173 -9.90 -9.86 19.24
CA ALA A 173 -11.06 -10.54 18.71
C ALA A 173 -10.65 -11.81 17.92
N ASN A 174 -11.62 -12.71 17.67
CA ASN A 174 -11.37 -13.87 16.83
C ASN A 174 -10.90 -13.47 15.43
N GLU A 175 -11.41 -12.36 14.89
CA GLU A 175 -11.04 -11.82 13.59
C GLU A 175 -9.54 -11.48 13.49
N ASP A 176 -8.90 -11.09 14.60
CA ASP A 176 -7.45 -10.91 14.63
C ASP A 176 -6.72 -12.22 14.38
N PHE A 177 -7.12 -13.30 15.05
CA PHE A 177 -6.47 -14.61 14.95
C PHE A 177 -6.79 -15.33 13.63
N ASP A 178 -8.04 -15.30 13.23
CA ASP A 178 -8.54 -16.04 12.07
C ASP A 178 -8.14 -15.36 10.74
N TYR A 179 -7.93 -14.04 10.73
CA TYR A 179 -7.71 -13.26 9.52
C TYR A 179 -6.44 -12.40 9.57
N LYS A 180 -6.38 -11.40 10.45
CA LYS A 180 -5.31 -10.37 10.40
C LYS A 180 -3.94 -10.96 10.74
N LEU A 181 -3.77 -11.56 11.91
CA LEU A 181 -2.51 -12.17 12.34
C LEU A 181 -2.11 -13.36 11.47
N LEU A 182 -3.10 -14.19 11.07
CA LEU A 182 -2.84 -15.37 10.25
C LEU A 182 -2.17 -14.97 8.92
N TYR A 183 -2.76 -14.03 8.19
CA TYR A 183 -2.24 -13.67 6.87
C TYR A 183 -1.06 -12.70 6.94
N ALA A 184 -0.95 -11.87 7.98
CA ALA A 184 0.24 -11.07 8.23
C ALA A 184 1.48 -11.96 8.50
N ARG A 185 1.34 -13.04 9.29
CA ARG A 185 2.42 -14.02 9.50
C ARG A 185 2.79 -14.75 8.22
N LYS A 186 1.80 -15.19 7.43
CA LYS A 186 2.06 -15.81 6.12
C LYS A 186 2.78 -14.86 5.15
N ALA A 187 2.48 -13.58 5.19
CA ALA A 187 3.19 -12.59 4.40
C ALA A 187 4.67 -12.45 4.83
N LEU A 188 4.95 -12.46 6.15
CA LEU A 188 6.31 -12.43 6.69
C LEU A 188 7.14 -13.67 6.30
N GLU A 189 6.52 -14.84 6.11
CA GLU A 189 7.20 -16.03 5.61
C GLU A 189 7.77 -15.82 4.19
N PHE A 190 7.12 -15.00 3.35
CA PHE A 190 7.63 -14.64 2.03
C PHE A 190 8.59 -13.46 2.05
N ASN A 191 8.32 -12.46 2.89
CA ASN A 191 9.09 -11.23 2.94
C ASN A 191 9.26 -10.73 4.39
N SER A 192 10.39 -11.02 5.02
CA SER A 192 10.70 -10.58 6.38
C SER A 192 10.94 -9.05 6.50
N GLU A 193 11.05 -8.34 5.37
CA GLU A 193 11.23 -6.89 5.36
C GLU A 193 9.93 -6.11 5.56
N ILE A 194 8.77 -6.77 5.61
CA ILE A 194 7.49 -6.09 5.83
C ILE A 194 7.53 -5.33 7.16
N ARG A 195 7.02 -4.09 7.13
CA ARG A 195 6.73 -3.28 8.31
C ARG A 195 5.24 -3.05 8.39
N PHE A 196 4.66 -3.40 9.53
CA PHE A 196 3.23 -3.17 9.77
C PHE A 196 3.03 -1.85 10.48
N PHE A 197 1.98 -1.14 10.08
CA PHE A 197 1.46 0.01 10.80
C PHE A 197 -0.03 -0.17 11.04
N SER A 198 -0.56 0.54 12.03
CA SER A 198 -1.93 0.33 12.48
C SER A 198 -2.66 1.63 12.73
N ALA A 199 -3.97 1.59 12.52
CA ALA A 199 -4.89 2.68 12.77
C ALA A 199 -6.16 2.15 13.44
N ALA A 200 -6.65 2.83 14.47
CA ALA A 200 -7.95 2.54 15.05
C ALA A 200 -9.04 3.37 14.37
N TRP A 201 -10.17 2.75 14.02
CA TRP A 201 -11.35 3.46 13.53
C TRP A 201 -12.07 4.17 14.67
N THR A 202 -12.02 3.56 15.85
CA THR A 202 -12.70 4.08 17.03
C THR A 202 -12.09 3.57 18.32
N ALA A 203 -12.22 4.33 19.41
CA ALA A 203 -12.10 3.81 20.76
C ALA A 203 -13.36 3.04 21.18
N PRO A 204 -13.31 2.22 22.25
CA PRO A 204 -14.51 1.66 22.89
C PRO A 204 -15.59 2.71 23.13
N LEU A 205 -16.86 2.35 22.91
CA LEU A 205 -17.97 3.31 22.93
C LEU A 205 -18.11 4.05 24.27
N TRP A 206 -17.79 3.37 25.37
CA TRP A 206 -17.85 3.96 26.71
C TRP A 206 -16.81 5.06 26.97
N MET A 207 -15.70 5.09 26.20
CA MET A 207 -14.69 6.15 26.28
C MET A 207 -15.09 7.41 25.50
N LYS A 208 -16.15 7.36 24.70
CA LYS A 208 -16.52 8.45 23.78
C LYS A 208 -17.71 9.25 24.23
N SER A 209 -17.74 10.52 23.88
CA SER A 209 -18.95 11.33 23.87
C SER A 209 -19.87 10.90 22.72
N ASN A 210 -21.16 11.17 22.87
CA ASN A 210 -22.13 10.97 21.78
C ASN A 210 -23.02 12.22 21.69
N ASP A 211 -22.45 13.30 21.18
CA ASP A 211 -23.12 14.56 21.03
C ASP A 211 -23.77 14.64 19.65
N ASN A 212 -25.10 14.45 19.60
CA ASN A 212 -25.87 14.45 18.35
C ASN A 212 -25.37 13.46 17.28
N GLY A 213 -24.76 12.32 17.69
CA GLY A 213 -24.20 11.29 16.82
C GLY A 213 -22.77 11.56 16.36
N LEU A 214 -22.16 12.67 16.77
CA LEU A 214 -20.71 12.91 16.65
C LEU A 214 -20.03 12.31 17.87
N THR A 215 -18.89 11.64 17.63
CA THR A 215 -18.18 10.94 18.69
C THR A 215 -16.73 11.40 18.76
N PHE A 216 -16.36 11.89 19.94
CA PHE A 216 -15.01 12.29 20.28
C PHE A 216 -14.56 11.51 21.52
N LEU A 217 -13.27 11.27 21.65
CA LEU A 217 -12.72 10.72 22.88
C LEU A 217 -12.93 11.71 24.02
N LYS A 218 -13.47 11.25 25.17
CA LYS A 218 -13.62 12.09 26.35
C LYS A 218 -12.26 12.29 27.02
N GLU A 219 -11.98 13.52 27.46
CA GLU A 219 -10.70 13.89 28.07
C GLU A 219 -10.33 13.00 29.27
N GLU A 220 -11.32 12.61 30.09
CA GLU A 220 -11.16 11.74 31.24
C GLU A 220 -10.58 10.36 30.86
N TYR A 221 -10.68 9.90 29.59
CA TYR A 221 -10.17 8.64 29.09
C TYR A 221 -8.93 8.79 28.18
N TYR A 222 -8.34 9.95 28.05
CA TYR A 222 -7.17 10.16 27.22
C TYR A 222 -6.00 9.23 27.58
N GLN A 223 -5.74 9.06 28.88
CA GLN A 223 -4.70 8.13 29.31
C GLN A 223 -5.11 6.66 29.08
N VAL A 224 -6.36 6.32 29.42
CA VAL A 224 -6.86 4.94 29.23
C VAL A 224 -6.80 4.53 27.76
N TYR A 225 -7.06 5.45 26.85
CA TYR A 225 -6.96 5.15 25.40
C TYR A 225 -5.52 5.04 24.92
N ALA A 226 -4.58 5.81 25.47
CA ALA A 226 -3.15 5.61 25.22
C ALA A 226 -2.69 4.23 25.71
N ASP A 227 -3.12 3.81 26.92
CA ASP A 227 -2.82 2.49 27.49
C ASP A 227 -3.49 1.36 26.67
N TYR A 228 -4.68 1.59 26.12
CA TYR A 228 -5.36 0.66 25.21
C TYR A 228 -4.54 0.40 23.93
N LEU A 229 -3.97 1.45 23.32
CA LEU A 229 -3.09 1.30 22.15
C LEU A 229 -1.78 0.58 22.53
N LEU A 230 -1.24 0.83 23.72
CA LEU A 230 -0.07 0.11 24.22
C LEU A 230 -0.36 -1.39 24.40
N LYS A 231 -1.52 -1.75 24.95
CA LYS A 231 -1.93 -3.17 25.06
C LYS A 231 -2.09 -3.84 23.70
N PHE A 232 -2.58 -3.12 22.70
CA PHE A 232 -2.64 -3.63 21.33
C PHE A 232 -1.23 -3.97 20.81
N LEU A 233 -0.26 -3.09 21.03
CA LEU A 233 1.14 -3.35 20.62
C LEU A 233 1.71 -4.59 21.33
N ASP A 234 1.44 -4.74 22.66
CA ASP A 234 1.85 -5.91 23.45
C ASP A 234 1.25 -7.20 22.86
N GLU A 235 -0.05 -7.22 22.61
CA GLU A 235 -0.74 -8.42 22.11
C GLU A 235 -0.28 -8.80 20.70
N TYR A 236 -0.08 -7.83 19.81
CA TYR A 236 0.42 -8.11 18.46
C TYR A 236 1.87 -8.61 18.48
N LYS A 237 2.73 -8.02 19.31
CA LYS A 237 4.10 -8.48 19.53
C LYS A 237 4.13 -9.90 20.10
N ASN A 238 3.30 -10.21 21.11
CA ASN A 238 3.18 -11.54 21.70
C ASN A 238 2.71 -12.58 20.66
N ASN A 239 1.99 -12.13 19.63
CA ASN A 239 1.56 -12.96 18.50
C ASN A 239 2.51 -12.92 17.28
N GLY A 240 3.72 -12.38 17.44
CA GLY A 240 4.79 -12.42 16.45
C GLY A 240 4.69 -11.35 15.37
N ILE A 241 3.91 -10.28 15.57
CA ILE A 241 3.80 -9.12 14.66
C ILE A 241 4.29 -7.87 15.36
N ASP A 242 5.39 -7.32 14.88
CA ASP A 242 5.90 -6.03 15.31
C ASP A 242 5.19 -4.90 14.54
N ILE A 243 4.64 -3.92 15.29
CA ILE A 243 4.03 -2.73 14.71
C ILE A 243 5.06 -1.60 14.69
N TRP A 244 5.47 -1.21 13.50
CA TRP A 244 6.46 -0.16 13.25
C TRP A 244 5.92 1.24 13.52
N ALA A 245 4.63 1.47 13.23
CA ALA A 245 4.00 2.77 13.42
C ALA A 245 2.51 2.63 13.76
N ILE A 246 1.98 3.64 14.42
CA ILE A 246 0.54 3.83 14.60
C ILE A 246 0.13 5.21 14.11
N THR A 247 -1.14 5.34 13.69
CA THR A 247 -1.74 6.65 13.45
C THR A 247 -2.58 7.09 14.64
N THR A 248 -2.93 8.37 14.72
CA THR A 248 -3.77 8.91 15.79
C THR A 248 -5.23 8.50 15.69
N GLY A 249 -5.61 7.81 14.62
CA GLY A 249 -6.94 7.28 14.34
C GLY A 249 -7.36 7.53 12.90
N ASN A 250 -8.15 6.61 12.36
CA ASN A 250 -8.62 6.67 10.98
C ASN A 250 -9.67 7.76 10.78
N GLU A 251 -9.48 8.62 9.80
CA GLU A 251 -10.41 9.61 9.26
C GLU A 251 -11.16 10.45 10.33
N PRO A 252 -10.43 11.20 11.19
CA PRO A 252 -11.05 11.98 12.26
C PRO A 252 -12.04 13.03 11.76
N LEU A 253 -11.88 13.56 10.54
CA LEU A 253 -12.83 14.49 9.92
C LEU A 253 -14.11 13.80 9.48
N THR A 254 -14.02 12.57 8.97
CA THR A 254 -15.15 11.75 8.57
C THR A 254 -16.10 11.55 9.74
N ALA A 255 -15.57 11.35 10.96
CA ALA A 255 -16.35 11.24 12.18
C ALA A 255 -17.15 12.51 12.52
N SER A 256 -16.67 13.68 12.12
CA SER A 256 -17.37 14.95 12.32
C SER A 256 -18.47 15.23 11.27
N ILE A 257 -18.49 14.47 10.18
CA ILE A 257 -19.43 14.63 9.06
C ILE A 257 -20.47 13.50 9.05
N PHE A 258 -20.00 12.25 9.18
CA PHE A 258 -20.84 11.06 9.14
C PHE A 258 -21.11 10.55 10.55
N LYS A 259 -22.39 10.49 10.92
CA LYS A 259 -22.84 10.01 12.23
C LYS A 259 -22.77 8.49 12.33
N LEU A 260 -21.56 7.96 12.44
CA LEU A 260 -21.27 6.52 12.54
C LEU A 260 -20.58 6.20 13.88
N PRO A 261 -21.26 6.35 15.03
CA PRO A 261 -20.61 6.34 16.34
C PRO A 261 -19.86 5.05 16.68
N ASN A 262 -20.26 3.92 16.09
CA ASN A 262 -19.64 2.61 16.39
C ASN A 262 -18.34 2.36 15.62
N ILE A 263 -18.08 3.11 14.55
CA ILE A 263 -16.92 2.88 13.67
C ILE A 263 -16.10 4.14 13.39
N SER A 264 -16.39 5.24 14.05
CA SER A 264 -15.64 6.47 13.84
C SER A 264 -15.36 7.19 15.16
N MET A 265 -14.28 7.95 15.21
CA MET A 265 -13.91 8.81 16.32
C MET A 265 -13.22 10.06 15.78
N GLY A 266 -13.81 11.22 16.09
CA GLY A 266 -13.27 12.51 15.68
C GLY A 266 -12.14 13.01 16.58
N TRP A 267 -11.33 13.87 16.00
CA TRP A 267 -10.34 14.68 16.70
C TRP A 267 -10.43 16.12 16.20
N GLU A 268 -10.38 17.06 17.11
CA GLU A 268 -10.05 18.45 16.80
C GLU A 268 -8.52 18.59 16.79
N PRO A 269 -7.92 19.46 15.95
CA PRO A 269 -6.47 19.63 15.85
C PRO A 269 -5.76 19.84 17.18
N GLU A 270 -6.31 20.71 18.04
CA GLU A 270 -5.74 21.07 19.34
C GLU A 270 -5.88 19.93 20.37
N THR A 271 -7.02 19.24 20.38
CA THR A 271 -7.25 18.11 21.32
C THR A 271 -6.36 16.93 20.95
N MET A 272 -6.15 16.65 19.67
CA MET A 272 -5.19 15.64 19.18
C MET A 272 -3.77 16.00 19.64
N ALA A 273 -3.34 17.25 19.44
CA ALA A 273 -2.01 17.70 19.84
C ALA A 273 -1.79 17.54 21.36
N ASN A 274 -2.79 17.93 22.18
CA ASN A 274 -2.74 17.80 23.62
C ASN A 274 -2.69 16.33 24.07
N TRP A 275 -3.48 15.46 23.47
CA TRP A 275 -3.47 14.03 23.76
C TRP A 275 -2.12 13.38 23.41
N ILE A 276 -1.54 13.74 22.27
CA ILE A 276 -0.19 13.25 21.90
C ILE A 276 0.84 13.73 22.91
N ALA A 277 0.82 15.02 23.26
CA ALA A 277 1.80 15.62 24.16
C ALA A 277 1.79 15.04 25.57
N ASN A 278 0.58 14.79 26.11
CA ASN A 278 0.40 14.50 27.52
C ASN A 278 0.12 13.01 27.83
N ASN A 279 -0.32 12.24 26.84
CA ASN A 279 -0.75 10.85 27.03
C ASN A 279 -0.03 9.90 26.06
N LEU A 280 -0.37 9.86 24.77
CA LEU A 280 0.15 8.87 23.84
C LEU A 280 1.67 8.89 23.72
N GLY A 281 2.24 10.08 23.50
CA GLY A 281 3.69 10.26 23.34
C GLY A 281 4.49 9.78 24.56
N PRO A 282 4.20 10.28 25.79
CA PRO A 282 4.85 9.79 26.99
C PRO A 282 4.64 8.30 27.26
N THR A 283 3.45 7.75 26.99
CA THR A 283 3.14 6.33 27.17
C THR A 283 4.04 5.46 26.30
N LEU A 284 4.14 5.75 24.99
CA LEU A 284 5.01 5.00 24.11
C LEU A 284 6.49 5.21 24.43
N ALA A 285 6.93 6.44 24.70
CA ALA A 285 8.33 6.75 25.00
C ALA A 285 8.85 6.07 26.26
N SER A 286 7.99 5.76 27.24
CA SER A 286 8.35 5.06 28.48
C SER A 286 8.15 3.56 28.41
N SER A 287 7.73 3.02 27.27
CA SER A 287 7.42 1.60 27.05
C SER A 287 8.50 0.88 26.24
N PRO A 288 8.43 -0.45 26.09
CA PRO A 288 9.26 -1.20 25.13
C PRO A 288 9.05 -0.81 23.66
N TYR A 289 8.04 0.01 23.34
CA TYR A 289 7.66 0.46 22.01
C TYR A 289 8.08 1.91 21.71
N ASN A 290 9.13 2.41 22.39
CA ASN A 290 9.63 3.77 22.22
C ASN A 290 10.14 4.09 20.80
N GLU A 291 10.40 3.06 19.99
CA GLU A 291 10.75 3.20 18.56
C GLU A 291 9.54 3.17 17.63
N THR A 292 8.32 2.88 18.14
CA THR A 292 7.10 2.89 17.32
C THR A 292 6.76 4.32 16.94
N LEU A 293 6.69 4.58 15.65
CA LEU A 293 6.41 5.92 15.13
C LEU A 293 4.93 6.30 15.31
N ILE A 294 4.67 7.58 15.54
CA ILE A 294 3.32 8.14 15.54
C ILE A 294 3.16 8.99 14.28
N PHE A 295 2.13 8.72 13.49
CA PHE A 295 1.68 9.60 12.41
C PHE A 295 0.37 10.27 12.82
N ALA A 296 0.34 11.59 12.78
CA ALA A 296 -0.87 12.36 13.06
C ALA A 296 -1.84 12.34 11.88
N PHE A 297 -3.13 12.56 12.13
CA PHE A 297 -4.18 12.80 11.17
C PHE A 297 -4.76 11.51 10.56
N ASP A 298 -4.19 10.94 9.50
CA ASP A 298 -4.68 9.75 8.78
C ASP A 298 -6.04 9.98 8.09
N ASP A 299 -6.14 11.05 7.30
CA ASP A 299 -7.36 11.48 6.59
C ASP A 299 -6.98 12.22 5.29
N ASN A 300 -7.97 12.66 4.53
CA ASN A 300 -7.78 13.29 3.23
C ASN A 300 -7.03 14.62 3.29
N ARG A 301 -6.15 14.86 2.35
CA ARG A 301 -5.17 15.97 2.32
C ARG A 301 -5.76 17.40 2.26
N GLN A 302 -7.09 17.58 2.05
CA GLN A 302 -7.71 18.90 1.82
C GLN A 302 -7.56 19.91 2.96
N VAL A 303 -7.25 19.46 4.16
CA VAL A 303 -7.10 20.34 5.34
C VAL A 303 -5.66 20.56 5.77
N LEU A 304 -4.69 19.99 5.02
CA LEU A 304 -3.27 20.19 5.28
C LEU A 304 -2.80 21.58 4.78
N PRO A 305 -1.78 22.18 5.40
CA PRO A 305 -1.11 21.72 6.64
C PRO A 305 -1.90 22.06 7.91
N ARG A 306 -2.99 22.84 7.80
CA ARG A 306 -3.71 23.48 8.92
C ARG A 306 -4.13 22.50 10.03
N PHE A 307 -4.56 21.27 9.68
CA PHE A 307 -4.99 20.30 10.69
C PHE A 307 -3.84 19.81 11.57
N VAL A 308 -2.66 19.63 11.01
CA VAL A 308 -1.49 19.12 11.74
C VAL A 308 -0.63 20.22 12.38
N GLU A 309 -0.88 21.47 12.03
CA GLU A 309 -0.14 22.62 12.54
C GLU A 309 -0.12 22.70 14.08
N PRO A 310 -1.23 22.52 14.82
CA PRO A 310 -1.19 22.50 16.28
C PRO A 310 -0.27 21.41 16.84
N THR A 311 -0.26 20.21 16.24
CA THR A 311 0.62 19.11 16.65
C THR A 311 2.08 19.42 16.38
N PHE A 312 2.41 19.92 15.18
CA PHE A 312 3.79 20.15 14.76
C PHE A 312 4.41 21.42 15.36
N ARG A 313 3.60 22.40 15.79
CA ARG A 313 4.06 23.59 16.51
C ARG A 313 4.14 23.40 18.02
N ASN A 314 3.39 22.47 18.60
CA ASN A 314 3.45 22.15 20.02
C ASN A 314 4.75 21.41 20.33
N GLN A 315 5.65 22.01 21.13
CA GLN A 315 6.97 21.46 21.42
C GLN A 315 6.92 20.11 22.15
N ASP A 316 5.86 19.87 22.94
CA ASP A 316 5.67 18.63 23.68
C ASP A 316 5.04 17.50 22.84
N ALA A 317 4.23 17.82 21.83
CA ALA A 317 3.68 16.84 20.89
C ALA A 317 4.69 16.52 19.77
N LYS A 318 5.28 17.57 19.17
CA LYS A 318 6.18 17.50 17.98
C LYS A 318 7.32 16.47 18.14
N LYS A 319 7.88 16.32 19.35
CA LYS A 319 8.99 15.40 19.63
C LYS A 319 8.61 13.92 19.52
N TYR A 320 7.31 13.59 19.61
CA TYR A 320 6.80 12.22 19.53
C TYR A 320 6.28 11.85 18.15
N VAL A 321 6.00 12.83 17.28
CA VAL A 321 5.32 12.60 16.00
C VAL A 321 6.32 12.59 14.85
N ALA A 322 6.34 11.50 14.11
CA ALA A 322 7.21 11.33 12.93
C ALA A 322 6.72 12.15 11.72
N GLY A 323 5.40 12.32 11.58
CA GLY A 323 4.83 13.01 10.43
C GLY A 323 3.31 12.94 10.39
N THR A 324 2.76 13.14 9.19
CA THR A 324 1.33 13.05 8.91
C THR A 324 1.00 11.90 7.97
N ALA A 325 -0.11 11.22 8.23
CA ALA A 325 -0.70 10.22 7.35
C ALA A 325 -1.82 10.84 6.52
N VAL A 326 -1.92 10.46 5.24
CA VAL A 326 -2.90 11.03 4.30
C VAL A 326 -3.62 9.96 3.49
N HIS A 327 -4.87 10.25 3.10
CA HIS A 327 -5.71 9.45 2.22
C HIS A 327 -5.96 10.15 0.89
N TRP A 328 -6.40 9.41 -0.14
CA TRP A 328 -6.53 9.92 -1.51
C TRP A 328 -7.95 10.35 -1.94
N TYR A 329 -8.98 10.16 -1.09
CA TYR A 329 -10.38 10.23 -1.55
C TYR A 329 -10.86 11.62 -1.98
N GLN A 330 -10.16 12.68 -1.61
CA GLN A 330 -10.44 14.06 -2.04
C GLN A 330 -9.40 14.64 -3.01
N ASP A 331 -8.50 13.83 -3.56
CA ASP A 331 -7.40 14.28 -4.42
C ASP A 331 -7.89 14.97 -5.71
N SER A 332 -9.01 14.51 -6.27
CA SER A 332 -9.61 15.14 -7.45
C SER A 332 -10.09 16.58 -7.22
N LYS A 333 -10.22 17.00 -5.95
CA LYS A 333 -10.69 18.34 -5.54
C LYS A 333 -9.60 19.17 -4.88
N THR A 334 -8.48 18.54 -4.53
CA THR A 334 -7.39 19.17 -3.77
C THR A 334 -6.08 18.93 -4.50
N PRO A 335 -5.45 19.98 -5.02
CA PRO A 335 -4.15 19.88 -5.67
C PRO A 335 -3.08 19.26 -4.74
N ALA A 336 -2.08 18.59 -5.34
CA ALA A 336 -1.02 17.92 -4.58
C ALA A 336 -0.02 18.90 -3.92
N ASP A 337 0.00 20.16 -4.35
CA ASP A 337 0.85 21.22 -3.77
C ASP A 337 0.60 21.49 -2.27
N VAL A 338 -0.54 21.05 -1.72
CA VAL A 338 -0.76 21.09 -0.26
C VAL A 338 0.22 20.18 0.50
N LEU A 339 0.73 19.13 -0.16
CA LEU A 339 1.77 18.26 0.41
C LEU A 339 3.12 18.98 0.40
N ASP A 340 3.44 19.70 -0.69
CA ASP A 340 4.65 20.53 -0.76
C ASP A 340 4.61 21.64 0.29
N GLN A 341 3.47 22.34 0.44
CA GLN A 341 3.28 23.35 1.48
C GLN A 341 3.46 22.76 2.88
N THR A 342 2.95 21.54 3.11
CA THR A 342 3.11 20.85 4.39
C THR A 342 4.58 20.52 4.67
N HIS A 343 5.29 20.03 3.65
CA HIS A 343 6.72 19.75 3.75
C HIS A 343 7.56 21.03 3.95
N ASP A 344 7.27 22.08 3.19
CA ASP A 344 8.00 23.35 3.28
C ASP A 344 7.84 24.03 4.65
N GLU A 345 6.65 23.90 5.25
CA GLU A 345 6.38 24.44 6.59
C GLU A 345 6.96 23.55 7.70
N PHE A 346 7.00 22.22 7.50
CA PHE A 346 7.48 21.24 8.48
C PHE A 346 8.44 20.23 7.83
N PRO A 347 9.65 20.66 7.41
CA PRO A 347 10.57 19.83 6.61
C PRO A 347 11.18 18.64 7.38
N ASP A 348 11.08 18.65 8.71
CA ASP A 348 11.46 17.55 9.58
C ASP A 348 10.37 16.49 9.75
N LYS A 349 9.18 16.69 9.18
CA LYS A 349 8.03 15.78 9.27
C LYS A 349 7.81 15.00 7.99
N LEU A 350 7.56 13.70 8.17
CA LEU A 350 7.29 12.80 7.07
C LEU A 350 5.84 12.97 6.58
N ILE A 351 5.62 12.74 5.30
CA ILE A 351 4.29 12.61 4.70
C ILE A 351 4.13 11.16 4.25
N PHE A 352 3.07 10.49 4.67
CA PHE A 352 2.84 9.09 4.36
C PHE A 352 1.42 8.87 3.83
N MET A 353 1.30 8.41 2.60
CA MET A 353 0.01 8.07 2.00
C MET A 353 -0.38 6.65 2.46
N THR A 354 -1.41 6.57 3.29
CA THR A 354 -1.75 5.40 4.11
C THR A 354 -2.99 4.66 3.67
N GLU A 355 -3.84 5.26 2.82
CA GLU A 355 -5.03 4.59 2.32
C GLU A 355 -5.49 5.11 0.96
N ALA A 356 -5.77 4.16 0.06
CA ALA A 356 -6.43 4.40 -1.21
C ALA A 356 -7.34 3.23 -1.58
N SER A 357 -8.49 3.51 -2.17
CA SER A 357 -9.30 2.51 -2.86
C SER A 357 -10.24 3.18 -3.86
N VAL A 358 -10.60 2.46 -4.92
CA VAL A 358 -11.56 2.98 -5.88
C VAL A 358 -12.97 2.78 -5.35
N ILE A 359 -13.58 3.88 -4.95
CA ILE A 359 -15.00 3.94 -4.64
C ILE A 359 -15.76 4.05 -5.97
N GLY A 360 -16.72 3.14 -6.20
CA GLY A 360 -17.59 3.18 -7.38
C GLY A 360 -18.50 4.41 -7.40
N PRO A 361 -19.22 4.67 -8.51
CA PRO A 361 -20.16 5.77 -8.58
C PRO A 361 -21.30 5.64 -7.55
N PRO A 362 -22.10 6.70 -7.36
CA PRO A 362 -22.95 6.93 -6.16
C PRO A 362 -23.67 5.69 -5.65
N ILE A 363 -23.99 5.72 -4.37
CA ILE A 363 -24.52 4.68 -3.46
C ILE A 363 -25.60 3.73 -4.04
N TRP A 364 -26.24 4.07 -5.14
CA TRP A 364 -27.30 3.32 -5.80
C TRP A 364 -26.89 2.52 -7.06
N ASN A 365 -25.60 2.55 -7.42
CA ASN A 365 -25.12 1.72 -8.53
C ASN A 365 -24.53 0.40 -8.00
N THR A 366 -25.12 -0.71 -8.41
CA THR A 366 -24.95 -2.05 -7.82
C THR A 366 -23.59 -2.70 -8.09
N SER A 367 -22.82 -2.25 -9.07
CA SER A 367 -21.51 -2.84 -9.37
C SER A 367 -20.36 -1.96 -8.86
N LYS A 368 -19.88 -2.24 -7.66
CA LYS A 368 -18.72 -1.55 -7.08
C LYS A 368 -17.41 -2.10 -7.62
N VAL A 369 -17.30 -3.41 -7.78
CA VAL A 369 -16.21 -4.06 -8.49
C VAL A 369 -16.42 -3.88 -9.99
N LYS A 370 -15.37 -3.50 -10.69
CA LYS A 370 -15.36 -3.41 -12.14
C LYS A 370 -14.09 -4.10 -12.63
N LEU A 371 -14.20 -5.42 -12.72
CA LEU A 371 -13.13 -6.26 -13.25
C LEU A 371 -12.61 -5.68 -14.57
N GLU A 372 -11.30 -5.76 -14.77
CA GLU A 372 -10.64 -5.35 -16.00
C GLU A 372 -10.58 -3.83 -16.26
N SER A 373 -11.07 -2.99 -15.37
CA SER A 373 -11.08 -1.55 -15.59
C SER A 373 -9.66 -0.97 -15.69
N TRP A 374 -9.20 -0.70 -16.93
CA TRP A 374 -7.93 0.00 -17.16
C TRP A 374 -7.89 1.35 -16.47
N HIS A 375 -8.99 2.10 -16.52
CA HIS A 375 -9.08 3.42 -15.89
C HIS A 375 -8.82 3.39 -14.38
N ARG A 376 -9.20 2.30 -13.69
CA ARG A 376 -8.89 2.14 -12.26
C ARG A 376 -7.38 1.92 -12.02
N GLY A 377 -6.73 1.12 -12.88
CA GLY A 377 -5.27 0.99 -12.88
C GLY A 377 -4.56 2.30 -13.23
N GLU A 378 -5.10 3.07 -14.19
CA GLU A 378 -4.60 4.41 -14.52
C GLU A 378 -4.66 5.36 -13.32
N ARG A 379 -5.77 5.37 -12.57
CA ARG A 379 -5.87 6.17 -11.35
C ARG A 379 -4.80 5.81 -10.31
N TYR A 380 -4.49 4.52 -10.16
CA TYR A 380 -3.45 4.06 -9.22
C TYR A 380 -2.07 4.54 -9.66
N ILE A 381 -1.65 4.27 -10.89
CA ILE A 381 -0.32 4.68 -11.36
C ILE A 381 -0.12 6.20 -11.28
N LEU A 382 -1.14 6.98 -11.64
CA LEU A 382 -1.11 8.45 -11.56
C LEU A 382 -1.04 8.95 -10.12
N SER A 383 -1.82 8.36 -9.22
CA SER A 383 -1.77 8.69 -7.79
C SER A 383 -0.39 8.38 -7.19
N ILE A 384 0.16 7.19 -7.48
CA ILE A 384 1.48 6.84 -6.95
C ILE A 384 2.55 7.81 -7.46
N ILE A 385 2.56 8.14 -8.78
CA ILE A 385 3.47 9.13 -9.35
C ILE A 385 3.30 10.48 -8.66
N GLU A 386 2.07 10.94 -8.47
CA GLU A 386 1.77 12.21 -7.81
C GLU A 386 2.32 12.24 -6.37
N TYR A 387 1.94 11.27 -5.54
CA TYR A 387 2.39 11.23 -4.15
C TYR A 387 3.92 11.10 -4.01
N MET A 388 4.54 10.29 -4.88
CA MET A 388 6.01 10.18 -4.89
C MET A 388 6.67 11.52 -5.25
N ASN A 389 6.10 12.28 -6.20
CA ASN A 389 6.63 13.58 -6.58
C ASN A 389 6.34 14.69 -5.56
N HIS A 390 5.43 14.47 -4.61
CA HIS A 390 5.02 15.39 -3.55
C HIS A 390 5.32 14.85 -2.14
N TRP A 391 6.57 14.45 -1.91
CA TRP A 391 7.18 14.15 -0.60
C TRP A 391 6.65 12.92 0.14
N SER A 392 5.71 12.15 -0.40
CA SER A 392 5.28 10.94 0.29
C SER A 392 6.40 9.90 0.38
N ILE A 393 6.56 9.30 1.56
CA ILE A 393 7.55 8.23 1.81
C ILE A 393 7.06 6.86 1.37
N GLY A 394 5.78 6.71 1.05
CA GLY A 394 5.17 5.43 0.65
C GLY A 394 3.75 5.61 0.16
N TRP A 395 3.19 4.53 -0.37
CA TRP A 395 1.81 4.48 -0.84
C TRP A 395 1.18 3.14 -0.46
N VAL A 396 0.04 3.17 0.24
CA VAL A 396 -0.62 1.99 0.76
C VAL A 396 -2.07 1.95 0.29
N ASP A 397 -2.41 0.82 -0.30
CA ASP A 397 -3.78 0.50 -0.71
C ASP A 397 -4.65 0.13 0.50
N TRP A 398 -5.97 0.19 0.32
CA TRP A 398 -6.90 -0.34 1.30
C TRP A 398 -6.94 -1.88 1.20
N ASN A 399 -8.08 -2.51 0.98
CA ASN A 399 -8.21 -3.96 1.02
C ASN A 399 -7.30 -4.68 0.00
N LEU A 400 -6.47 -5.62 0.44
CA LEU A 400 -5.67 -6.47 -0.45
C LEU A 400 -6.55 -7.35 -1.35
N ALA A 401 -7.68 -7.85 -0.83
CA ALA A 401 -8.57 -8.70 -1.59
C ALA A 401 -10.03 -8.54 -1.14
N LEU A 402 -10.94 -8.49 -2.10
CA LEU A 402 -12.39 -8.46 -1.88
C LEU A 402 -13.09 -9.49 -2.76
N ASP A 403 -14.38 -9.75 -2.51
CA ASP A 403 -15.19 -10.60 -3.37
C ASP A 403 -15.72 -9.84 -4.61
N GLU A 404 -16.42 -10.54 -5.47
CA GLU A 404 -16.99 -9.99 -6.71
C GLU A 404 -18.01 -8.86 -6.48
N THR A 405 -18.53 -8.73 -5.26
CA THR A 405 -19.43 -7.64 -4.88
C THR A 405 -18.70 -6.41 -4.32
N GLY A 406 -17.43 -6.56 -3.95
CA GLY A 406 -16.64 -5.54 -3.29
C GLY A 406 -16.80 -5.50 -1.78
N GLY A 407 -17.10 -6.65 -1.18
CA GLY A 407 -17.30 -6.86 0.25
C GLY A 407 -16.54 -8.10 0.80
N PRO A 408 -16.92 -8.54 2.00
CA PRO A 408 -17.98 -8.04 2.89
C PRO A 408 -17.62 -6.71 3.58
N ASN A 409 -18.63 -6.00 4.07
CA ASN A 409 -18.46 -4.82 4.93
C ASN A 409 -19.76 -4.57 5.75
N ASN A 410 -19.67 -3.78 6.81
CA ASN A 410 -20.80 -3.58 7.75
C ASN A 410 -21.59 -2.29 7.53
N ILE A 411 -21.19 -1.44 6.59
CA ILE A 411 -21.85 -0.14 6.31
C ILE A 411 -22.40 -0.01 4.89
N ASN A 412 -22.46 -1.12 4.14
CA ASN A 412 -22.85 -1.16 2.72
C ASN A 412 -21.94 -0.28 1.82
N ASN A 413 -20.69 -0.16 2.18
CA ASN A 413 -19.67 0.59 1.45
C ASN A 413 -18.84 -0.35 0.55
N ASN A 414 -19.48 -1.04 -0.40
CA ASN A 414 -18.76 -1.89 -1.33
C ASN A 414 -17.84 -1.06 -2.23
N ILE A 415 -16.59 -1.52 -2.41
CA ILE A 415 -15.55 -0.86 -3.21
C ILE A 415 -14.81 -1.88 -4.08
N ASP A 416 -13.83 -1.43 -4.85
CA ASP A 416 -12.96 -2.31 -5.62
C ASP A 416 -11.66 -2.62 -4.87
N ALA A 417 -10.94 -3.66 -5.30
CA ALA A 417 -9.63 -4.03 -4.79
C ALA A 417 -8.72 -4.50 -5.93
N PRO A 418 -7.38 -4.45 -5.79
CA PRO A 418 -6.46 -4.93 -6.83
C PRO A 418 -6.59 -6.42 -7.13
N ILE A 419 -7.03 -7.21 -6.16
CA ILE A 419 -7.36 -8.63 -6.32
C ILE A 419 -8.82 -8.87 -5.95
N ILE A 420 -9.55 -9.56 -6.83
CA ILE A 420 -10.91 -10.03 -6.59
C ILE A 420 -10.90 -11.55 -6.51
N VAL A 421 -11.55 -12.08 -5.46
CA VAL A 421 -11.60 -13.52 -5.15
C VAL A 421 -12.90 -14.13 -5.66
N ASN A 422 -12.79 -15.27 -6.34
CA ASN A 422 -13.92 -16.12 -6.73
C ASN A 422 -13.80 -17.51 -6.08
N PRO A 423 -14.44 -17.74 -4.92
CA PRO A 423 -14.35 -19.02 -4.22
C PRO A 423 -15.05 -20.17 -4.93
N LYS A 424 -15.97 -19.89 -5.87
CA LYS A 424 -16.71 -20.94 -6.62
C LYS A 424 -15.81 -21.71 -7.57
N THR A 425 -14.79 -21.03 -8.12
CA THR A 425 -13.82 -21.62 -9.06
C THR A 425 -12.47 -21.85 -8.42
N ASP A 426 -12.28 -21.48 -7.13
CA ASP A 426 -11.00 -21.46 -6.42
C ASP A 426 -9.95 -20.60 -7.13
N GLU A 427 -10.37 -19.40 -7.57
CA GLU A 427 -9.56 -18.46 -8.34
C GLU A 427 -9.53 -17.08 -7.72
N PHE A 428 -8.53 -16.30 -8.11
CA PHE A 428 -8.50 -14.87 -7.90
C PHE A 428 -8.02 -14.14 -9.15
N TYR A 429 -8.46 -12.88 -9.28
CA TYR A 429 -8.22 -12.07 -10.46
C TYR A 429 -7.37 -10.85 -10.12
N LYS A 430 -6.19 -10.73 -10.72
CA LYS A 430 -5.32 -9.55 -10.59
C LYS A 430 -5.74 -8.50 -11.60
N GLN A 431 -6.22 -7.38 -11.10
CA GLN A 431 -6.70 -6.25 -11.88
C GLN A 431 -5.55 -5.30 -12.33
N PRO A 432 -5.78 -4.36 -13.26
CA PRO A 432 -4.78 -3.34 -13.62
C PRO A 432 -4.22 -2.54 -12.43
N MET A 433 -4.99 -2.35 -11.36
CA MET A 433 -4.55 -1.72 -10.10
C MET A 433 -3.39 -2.46 -9.43
N TYR A 434 -3.43 -3.80 -9.42
CA TYR A 434 -2.36 -4.64 -8.90
C TYR A 434 -1.03 -4.37 -9.64
N TYR A 435 -1.07 -4.30 -10.96
CA TYR A 435 0.13 -4.05 -11.78
C TYR A 435 0.62 -2.61 -11.65
N ALA A 436 -0.28 -1.64 -11.51
CA ALA A 436 0.09 -0.25 -11.27
C ALA A 436 0.98 -0.11 -10.03
N THR A 437 0.58 -0.72 -8.92
CA THR A 437 1.41 -0.71 -7.70
C THR A 437 2.69 -1.54 -7.88
N LYS A 438 2.63 -2.68 -8.59
CA LYS A 438 3.79 -3.55 -8.86
C LYS A 438 4.89 -2.83 -9.64
N HIS A 439 4.56 -1.88 -10.52
CA HIS A 439 5.53 -1.06 -11.24
C HIS A 439 6.43 -0.23 -10.32
N PHE A 440 5.99 0.02 -9.09
CA PHE A 440 6.79 0.68 -8.05
C PHE A 440 7.33 -0.33 -7.04
N SER A 441 6.43 -1.04 -6.37
CA SER A 441 6.76 -1.86 -5.20
C SER A 441 7.81 -2.93 -5.47
N ARG A 442 7.86 -3.46 -6.70
CA ARG A 442 8.80 -4.50 -7.09
C ARG A 442 10.23 -3.98 -7.28
N PHE A 443 10.39 -2.71 -7.61
CA PHE A 443 11.67 -2.14 -8.05
C PHE A 443 12.21 -1.02 -7.15
N VAL A 444 11.34 -0.30 -6.46
CA VAL A 444 11.71 0.79 -5.56
C VAL A 444 11.86 0.25 -4.15
N ASP A 445 13.09 -0.11 -3.80
CA ASP A 445 13.43 -0.70 -2.51
C ASP A 445 13.25 0.31 -1.36
N ARG A 446 13.02 -0.19 -0.14
CA ARG A 446 13.13 0.65 1.06
C ARG A 446 14.49 1.31 1.13
N GLY A 447 14.51 2.60 1.40
CA GLY A 447 15.74 3.40 1.40
C GLY A 447 16.10 3.98 0.03
N SER A 448 15.33 3.70 -1.03
CA SER A 448 15.47 4.42 -2.31
C SER A 448 15.20 5.90 -2.10
N VAL A 449 15.94 6.74 -2.82
CA VAL A 449 15.80 8.19 -2.77
C VAL A 449 15.15 8.68 -4.06
N ARG A 450 14.07 9.44 -3.97
CA ARG A 450 13.51 10.11 -5.15
C ARG A 450 14.51 11.11 -5.72
N ILE A 451 14.65 11.12 -7.04
CA ILE A 451 15.50 12.03 -7.79
C ILE A 451 14.68 12.83 -8.80
N SER A 452 15.27 13.91 -9.32
CA SER A 452 14.60 14.77 -10.28
C SER A 452 14.42 14.09 -11.63
N ILE A 453 13.21 14.20 -12.18
CA ILE A 453 12.88 13.88 -13.56
C ILE A 453 11.98 14.99 -14.10
N THR A 454 12.13 15.34 -15.39
CA THR A 454 11.30 16.36 -16.03
C THR A 454 9.82 15.97 -16.02
N ASP A 455 8.94 16.87 -15.60
CA ASP A 455 7.48 16.66 -15.72
C ASP A 455 6.99 16.87 -17.16
N ASN A 456 5.96 16.12 -17.53
CA ASN A 456 5.28 16.23 -18.81
C ASN A 456 3.80 15.81 -18.67
N ASP A 457 2.90 16.51 -19.35
CA ASP A 457 1.46 16.23 -19.22
C ASP A 457 1.02 14.93 -19.88
N THR A 458 1.69 14.52 -20.96
CA THR A 458 1.36 13.29 -21.69
C THR A 458 2.04 12.08 -21.09
N ILE A 459 3.31 12.23 -20.66
CA ILE A 459 4.11 11.16 -20.04
C ILE A 459 4.38 11.53 -18.57
N LYS A 460 3.58 10.99 -17.67
CA LYS A 460 3.82 11.16 -16.22
C LYS A 460 4.96 10.27 -15.76
N SER A 461 5.77 10.76 -14.83
CA SER A 461 7.03 10.09 -14.47
C SER A 461 7.40 10.28 -13.01
N ALA A 462 8.14 9.29 -12.48
CA ALA A 462 8.86 9.39 -11.21
C ALA A 462 10.18 8.62 -11.34
N ALA A 463 11.23 9.09 -10.66
CA ALA A 463 12.55 8.48 -10.73
C ALA A 463 13.19 8.34 -9.34
N PHE A 464 13.95 7.26 -9.17
CA PHE A 464 14.54 6.86 -7.89
C PHE A 464 15.95 6.31 -8.09
N VAL A 465 16.78 6.46 -7.05
CA VAL A 465 18.03 5.72 -6.90
C VAL A 465 17.88 4.77 -5.72
N THR A 466 18.11 3.48 -5.94
CA THR A 466 18.03 2.46 -4.90
C THR A 466 19.26 2.49 -3.97
N PRO A 467 19.22 1.86 -2.78
CA PRO A 467 20.38 1.68 -1.93
C PRO A 467 21.57 0.97 -2.64
N SER A 468 21.28 0.14 -3.64
CA SER A 468 22.28 -0.55 -4.49
C SER A 468 22.81 0.32 -5.63
N ALA A 469 22.50 1.61 -5.63
CA ALA A 469 22.86 2.59 -6.67
C ALA A 469 22.32 2.26 -8.07
N GLU A 470 21.15 1.65 -8.14
CA GLU A 470 20.40 1.39 -9.37
C GLU A 470 19.39 2.51 -9.59
N ASN A 471 19.19 2.91 -10.83
CA ASN A 471 18.13 3.83 -11.21
C ASN A 471 16.85 3.06 -11.51
N VAL A 472 15.74 3.53 -10.97
CA VAL A 472 14.39 3.04 -11.27
C VAL A 472 13.57 4.22 -11.79
N VAL A 473 13.03 4.10 -13.01
CA VAL A 473 12.23 5.15 -13.64
C VAL A 473 10.88 4.58 -14.02
N VAL A 474 9.82 5.16 -13.48
CA VAL A 474 8.45 4.77 -13.80
C VAL A 474 7.83 5.83 -14.69
N LEU A 475 7.31 5.39 -15.85
CA LEU A 475 6.67 6.26 -16.85
C LEU A 475 5.26 5.77 -17.12
N TYR A 476 4.31 6.70 -17.26
CA TYR A 476 2.96 6.39 -17.71
C TYR A 476 2.61 7.20 -18.95
N ASN A 477 2.38 6.51 -20.09
CA ASN A 477 1.85 7.12 -21.30
C ASN A 477 0.32 7.22 -21.21
N ARG A 478 -0.20 8.45 -21.01
CA ARG A 478 -1.65 8.73 -20.95
C ARG A 478 -2.32 8.75 -22.32
N ALA A 479 -1.54 8.93 -23.40
CA ALA A 479 -2.08 9.06 -24.74
C ALA A 479 -2.70 7.73 -25.24
N THR A 480 -3.70 7.85 -26.10
CA THR A 480 -4.32 6.72 -26.81
C THR A 480 -3.55 6.29 -28.06
N SER A 481 -2.39 6.91 -28.31
CA SER A 481 -1.46 6.60 -29.38
C SER A 481 -0.06 6.34 -28.82
N PRO A 482 0.81 5.61 -29.53
CA PRO A 482 2.21 5.46 -29.14
C PRO A 482 2.90 6.81 -28.96
N ARG A 483 3.92 6.86 -28.11
CA ARG A 483 4.78 8.03 -27.93
C ARG A 483 6.23 7.64 -27.98
N HIS A 484 7.01 8.38 -28.74
CA HIS A 484 8.44 8.26 -28.82
C HIS A 484 9.09 9.15 -27.76
N VAL A 485 9.65 8.52 -26.75
CA VAL A 485 10.25 9.20 -25.60
C VAL A 485 11.75 9.06 -25.63
N VAL A 486 12.45 10.17 -25.55
CA VAL A 486 13.89 10.22 -25.32
C VAL A 486 14.11 10.48 -23.83
N LEU A 487 14.63 9.50 -23.10
CA LEU A 487 14.98 9.62 -21.70
C LEU A 487 16.48 9.88 -21.59
N LYS A 488 16.86 11.08 -21.15
CA LYS A 488 18.25 11.49 -20.94
C LYS A 488 18.61 11.35 -19.46
N ASP A 489 19.52 10.45 -19.16
CA ASP A 489 20.21 10.42 -17.88
C ASP A 489 21.55 11.11 -18.03
N VAL A 490 21.76 12.21 -17.28
CA VAL A 490 22.98 13.02 -17.40
C VAL A 490 24.28 12.29 -17.07
N GLN A 491 24.19 11.13 -16.40
CA GLN A 491 25.33 10.32 -15.98
C GLN A 491 25.49 9.04 -16.80
N LYS A 492 24.40 8.50 -17.40
CA LYS A 492 24.38 7.16 -18.00
C LYS A 492 24.20 7.17 -19.53
N GLY A 493 23.70 8.27 -20.11
CA GLY A 493 23.43 8.36 -21.54
C GLY A 493 21.95 8.50 -21.86
N THR A 494 21.53 8.06 -23.03
CA THR A 494 20.20 8.28 -23.59
C THR A 494 19.50 6.97 -23.93
N LEU A 495 18.26 6.78 -23.47
CA LEU A 495 17.37 5.70 -23.88
C LEU A 495 16.29 6.23 -24.82
N CYS A 496 16.01 5.50 -25.90
CA CYS A 496 14.97 5.79 -26.86
C CYS A 496 13.88 4.72 -26.77
N LEU A 497 12.66 5.12 -26.45
CA LEU A 497 11.56 4.25 -26.08
C LEU A 497 10.30 4.58 -26.87
N GLU A 498 9.72 3.59 -27.54
CA GLU A 498 8.37 3.71 -28.08
C GLU A 498 7.37 3.18 -27.03
N LEU A 499 6.76 4.08 -26.25
CA LEU A 499 5.75 3.73 -25.25
C LEU A 499 4.42 3.44 -25.92
N SER A 500 3.90 2.23 -25.76
CA SER A 500 2.58 1.86 -26.30
C SER A 500 1.47 2.75 -25.72
N PRO A 501 0.30 2.83 -26.39
CA PRO A 501 -0.84 3.61 -25.89
C PRO A 501 -1.26 3.16 -24.49
N GLN A 502 -1.61 4.11 -23.62
CA GLN A 502 -2.09 3.85 -22.27
C GLN A 502 -1.26 2.74 -21.58
N SER A 503 0.03 3.00 -21.35
CA SER A 503 0.99 2.02 -20.82
C SER A 503 1.74 2.51 -19.60
N MET A 504 1.93 1.60 -18.65
CA MET A 504 2.79 1.72 -17.49
C MET A 504 4.14 1.08 -17.83
N ASN A 505 5.21 1.78 -17.56
CA ASN A 505 6.56 1.38 -17.96
C ASN A 505 7.51 1.57 -16.79
N THR A 506 8.34 0.58 -16.49
CA THR A 506 9.41 0.71 -15.51
C THR A 506 10.74 0.34 -16.15
N LEU A 507 11.70 1.23 -16.00
CA LEU A 507 13.09 1.03 -16.41
C LEU A 507 13.93 0.79 -15.16
N LYS A 508 14.85 -0.18 -15.24
CA LYS A 508 15.83 -0.45 -14.17
C LYS A 508 17.21 -0.64 -14.81
N TYR A 509 18.19 0.15 -14.32
CA TYR A 509 19.58 0.12 -14.83
C TYR A 509 20.56 0.62 -13.75
N LYS A 510 21.85 0.38 -14.00
CA LYS A 510 22.93 0.77 -13.08
C LYS A 510 23.94 1.70 -13.75
#